data_1bdbf9a5276dabd3369c471ec598b416
#
_entry.id   1bdbf9a5276dabd3369c471ec598b416
#
_cell.length_a   1.000
_cell.length_b   1.000
_cell.length_c   1.000
_cell.angle_alpha   90.00
_cell.angle_beta   90.00
_cell.angle_gamma   90.00
#
_symmetry.space_group_name_H-M   'P 1'
#
loop_
_entity.id
_entity.type
_entity.pdbx_description
1 polymer ?
#
loop_
_entity_poly.entity_id
_entity_poly.type
_entity_poly.pdbx_seq_one_letter_code
_entity_poly.pdbx_strand_id
1 'polypeptide(L)'
;VTSCTITNIRGIVRMNASTSNAMSVTIDDCIIKGLGRAATSNHYGLLLSDKVTLTTLNLVVSNTSIIVSKGASASQFIRHKSGQPGTITIKDCTFYDMSASDAFCRDTKDMTITISNTLFAKGGVKPFYNTSSVATTLNVNGLYKASDFSFVTPDWGKDYTSLPLTSDQLFPNGSSEDLTFGADVPEEYRVGDQRWNK
;
A
#
# COMPACT_ATOMS: atom_id res chain seq x y z
N VAL A 1 -10.23 9.66 6.37
CA VAL A 1 -9.46 10.67 5.60
C VAL A 1 -9.89 10.54 4.16
N THR A 2 -10.46 11.59 3.60
CA THR A 2 -11.03 11.56 2.25
C THR A 2 -10.65 12.83 1.48
N SER A 3 -10.51 12.71 0.14
CA SER A 3 -10.29 13.81 -0.81
C SER A 3 -9.16 14.76 -0.41
N CYS A 4 -8.01 14.20 -0.06
CA CYS A 4 -6.88 14.95 0.48
C CYS A 4 -5.58 14.73 -0.31
N THR A 5 -4.75 15.77 -0.36
CA THR A 5 -3.33 15.63 -0.65
C THR A 5 -2.54 15.74 0.64
N ILE A 6 -1.79 14.70 0.98
CA ILE A 6 -0.99 14.63 2.20
C ILE A 6 0.47 14.48 1.80
N THR A 7 1.34 15.33 2.33
CA THR A 7 2.74 15.34 1.93
C THR A 7 3.70 15.24 3.11
N ASN A 8 4.81 14.53 2.90
CA ASN A 8 5.97 14.51 3.81
C ASN A 8 5.61 14.11 5.25
N ILE A 9 4.86 13.02 5.40
CA ILE A 9 4.42 12.56 6.72
C ILE A 9 5.09 11.24 7.11
N ARG A 10 5.19 11.03 8.40
CA ARG A 10 5.75 9.81 8.99
C ARG A 10 4.80 8.62 8.86
N GLY A 11 3.51 8.85 8.92
CA GLY A 11 2.45 7.86 8.80
C GLY A 11 1.06 8.50 8.92
N ILE A 12 0.03 7.79 8.46
CA ILE A 12 -1.35 8.30 8.46
C ILE A 12 -2.02 8.03 9.81
N VAL A 13 -2.05 6.78 10.23
CA VAL A 13 -2.70 6.37 11.47
C VAL A 13 -1.75 5.57 12.33
N ARG A 14 -1.55 6.02 13.55
CA ARG A 14 -0.88 5.24 14.60
C ARG A 14 -1.77 5.13 15.82
N MET A 15 -1.98 3.92 16.26
CA MET A 15 -2.73 3.62 17.46
C MET A 15 -1.76 3.40 18.61
N ASN A 16 -1.92 4.16 19.68
CA ASN A 16 -0.99 4.17 20.81
C ASN A 16 -1.65 3.97 22.17
N ALA A 17 -2.92 3.60 22.21
CA ALA A 17 -3.64 3.37 23.46
C ALA A 17 -3.98 1.89 23.66
N SER A 18 -4.02 1.44 24.89
CA SER A 18 -4.26 0.06 25.29
C SER A 18 -5.76 -0.27 25.49
N THR A 19 -6.62 0.31 24.68
CA THR A 19 -8.06 0.08 24.77
C THR A 19 -8.52 -0.98 23.77
N SER A 20 -9.35 -1.89 24.22
CA SER A 20 -9.92 -2.99 23.43
C SER A 20 -11.18 -2.56 22.70
N ASN A 21 -11.06 -1.70 21.69
CA ASN A 21 -12.19 -1.23 20.90
C ASN A 21 -12.08 -1.72 19.45
N ALA A 22 -13.22 -1.87 18.79
CA ALA A 22 -13.29 -2.02 17.35
C ALA A 22 -12.83 -0.72 16.69
N MET A 23 -12.08 -0.83 15.59
CA MET A 23 -11.63 0.33 14.83
C MET A 23 -11.92 0.20 13.36
N SER A 24 -12.41 1.27 12.77
CA SER A 24 -12.53 1.42 11.32
C SER A 24 -11.72 2.61 10.84
N VAL A 25 -10.90 2.40 9.82
CA VAL A 25 -10.09 3.42 9.18
C VAL A 25 -10.41 3.41 7.70
N THR A 26 -10.77 4.57 7.15
CA THR A 26 -10.97 4.77 5.71
C THR A 26 -10.01 5.84 5.20
N ILE A 27 -9.27 5.51 4.14
CA ILE A 27 -8.45 6.42 3.36
C ILE A 27 -8.98 6.31 1.93
N ASP A 28 -9.62 7.36 1.45
CA ASP A 28 -10.31 7.34 0.18
C ASP A 28 -10.06 8.63 -0.61
N ASP A 29 -9.90 8.51 -1.92
CA ASP A 29 -9.69 9.64 -2.83
C ASP A 29 -8.52 10.54 -2.40
N CYS A 30 -7.40 9.96 -2.01
CA CYS A 30 -6.24 10.69 -1.51
C CYS A 30 -5.02 10.58 -2.43
N ILE A 31 -4.16 11.59 -2.36
CA ILE A 31 -2.78 11.51 -2.86
C ILE A 31 -1.84 11.65 -1.66
N ILE A 32 -1.03 10.64 -1.40
CA ILE A 32 -0.11 10.59 -0.26
C ILE A 32 1.32 10.56 -0.81
N LYS A 33 2.08 11.61 -0.55
CA LYS A 33 3.45 11.80 -1.06
C LYS A 33 4.46 11.84 0.09
N GLY A 34 5.60 11.19 -0.08
CA GLY A 34 6.66 11.17 0.93
C GLY A 34 6.25 10.46 2.22
N LEU A 35 5.51 9.35 2.09
CA LEU A 35 5.11 8.54 3.24
C LEU A 35 6.31 7.86 3.88
N GLY A 36 6.42 7.92 5.20
CA GLY A 36 7.51 7.33 5.97
C GLY A 36 8.74 8.22 6.10
N ARG A 37 8.73 9.45 5.58
CA ARG A 37 9.87 10.35 5.54
C ARG A 37 10.40 10.71 6.93
N ALA A 38 11.74 10.76 7.02
CA ALA A 38 12.53 11.41 8.08
C ALA A 38 12.39 10.86 9.50
N ALA A 39 12.01 9.61 9.68
CA ALA A 39 12.09 9.03 11.00
C ALA A 39 13.41 8.29 11.18
N THR A 40 14.18 8.67 12.14
CA THR A 40 15.47 8.06 12.44
C THR A 40 15.40 6.64 12.98
N SER A 41 14.24 6.16 13.41
CA SER A 41 14.13 4.83 14.02
C SER A 41 12.79 4.10 13.90
N ASN A 42 11.70 4.78 13.57
CA ASN A 42 10.39 4.14 13.45
C ASN A 42 9.63 4.76 12.28
N HIS A 43 9.51 4.01 11.22
CA HIS A 43 8.76 4.39 10.04
C HIS A 43 7.34 3.87 10.18
N TYR A 44 6.36 4.73 9.97
CA TYR A 44 4.95 4.37 10.00
C TYR A 44 4.39 4.50 8.60
N GLY A 45 3.56 3.57 8.21
CA GLY A 45 2.90 3.56 6.92
C GLY A 45 1.47 4.12 7.00
N LEU A 46 0.58 3.43 6.31
CA LEU A 46 -0.84 3.78 6.31
C LEU A 46 -1.49 3.52 7.66
N LEU A 47 -1.16 2.40 8.28
CA LEU A 47 -1.69 2.00 9.58
C LEU A 47 -0.64 1.28 10.41
N LEU A 48 -0.49 1.72 11.65
CA LEU A 48 0.31 1.05 12.66
C LEU A 48 -0.50 0.83 13.93
N SER A 49 -0.83 -0.42 14.24
CA SER A 49 -1.50 -0.85 15.47
C SER A 49 -0.63 -1.84 16.25
N ASP A 50 0.59 -1.42 16.62
CA ASP A 50 1.58 -2.27 17.28
C ASP A 50 1.49 -2.24 18.82
N LYS A 51 0.71 -1.34 19.37
CA LYS A 51 0.63 -1.01 20.80
C LYS A 51 -0.74 -1.24 21.43
N VAL A 52 -1.72 -1.67 20.66
CA VAL A 52 -3.10 -1.78 21.13
C VAL A 52 -3.63 -3.19 20.97
N THR A 53 -4.49 -3.58 21.89
CA THR A 53 -5.34 -4.76 21.76
C THR A 53 -6.67 -4.28 21.17
N LEU A 54 -6.90 -4.55 19.89
CA LEU A 54 -8.17 -4.29 19.23
C LEU A 54 -9.03 -5.54 19.25
N THR A 55 -10.34 -5.36 19.39
CA THR A 55 -11.29 -6.48 19.22
C THR A 55 -11.48 -6.79 17.73
N THR A 56 -11.42 -5.77 16.88
CA THR A 56 -11.44 -5.92 15.43
C THR A 56 -10.86 -4.69 14.76
N LEU A 57 -10.27 -4.87 13.59
CA LEU A 57 -9.79 -3.80 12.72
C LEU A 57 -10.46 -3.90 11.36
N ASN A 58 -10.95 -2.77 10.85
CA ASN A 58 -11.39 -2.64 9.46
C ASN A 58 -10.62 -1.47 8.82
N LEU A 59 -9.77 -1.77 7.83
CA LEU A 59 -9.04 -0.77 7.04
C LEU A 59 -9.54 -0.81 5.60
N VAL A 60 -9.94 0.34 5.10
CA VAL A 60 -10.27 0.54 3.66
C VAL A 60 -9.34 1.60 3.10
N VAL A 61 -8.65 1.27 2.01
CA VAL A 61 -7.87 2.21 1.19
C VAL A 61 -8.41 2.11 -0.23
N SER A 62 -8.96 3.21 -0.73
CA SER A 62 -9.58 3.21 -2.06
C SER A 62 -9.26 4.50 -2.83
N ASN A 63 -9.28 4.41 -4.16
CA ASN A 63 -9.08 5.56 -5.05
C ASN A 63 -7.88 6.44 -4.63
N THR A 64 -6.77 5.81 -4.24
CA THR A 64 -5.68 6.51 -3.55
C THR A 64 -4.34 6.17 -4.18
N SER A 65 -3.54 7.21 -4.42
CA SER A 65 -2.15 7.07 -4.83
C SER A 65 -1.20 7.28 -3.66
N ILE A 66 -0.29 6.35 -3.47
CA ILE A 66 0.75 6.40 -2.44
C ILE A 66 2.11 6.46 -3.13
N ILE A 67 2.78 7.60 -3.03
CA ILE A 67 4.11 7.85 -3.60
C ILE A 67 5.11 7.89 -2.47
N VAL A 68 6.01 6.91 -2.44
CA VAL A 68 7.10 6.84 -1.45
C VAL A 68 8.32 7.48 -2.09
N SER A 69 8.54 8.75 -1.86
CA SER A 69 9.63 9.50 -2.46
C SER A 69 11.01 8.90 -2.15
N LYS A 70 11.94 9.05 -3.07
CA LYS A 70 13.33 8.58 -2.95
C LYS A 70 13.97 8.98 -1.61
N GLY A 71 14.48 8.00 -0.87
CA GLY A 71 15.08 8.19 0.45
C GLY A 71 14.10 8.15 1.61
N ALA A 72 12.80 8.07 1.35
CA ALA A 72 11.82 7.71 2.36
C ALA A 72 11.71 6.18 2.46
N SER A 73 11.36 5.69 3.64
CA SER A 73 11.09 4.28 3.87
C SER A 73 9.91 4.19 4.83
N ALA A 74 8.87 3.53 4.41
CA ALA A 74 7.73 3.25 5.28
C ALA A 74 7.96 2.02 6.16
N SER A 75 9.06 1.32 6.03
CA SER A 75 9.45 0.03 6.59
C SER A 75 8.31 -1.00 6.68
N GLN A 76 7.10 -0.53 6.85
CA GLN A 76 5.85 -1.28 6.81
C GLN A 76 4.69 -0.34 6.45
N PHE A 77 3.87 -0.71 5.47
CA PHE A 77 2.71 0.09 5.09
C PHE A 77 1.51 -0.19 5.99
N ILE A 78 1.29 -1.45 6.32
CA ILE A 78 0.21 -1.87 7.20
C ILE A 78 0.78 -2.84 8.23
N ARG A 79 0.61 -2.52 9.51
CA ARG A 79 0.98 -3.41 10.61
C ARG A 79 -0.14 -3.54 11.61
N HIS A 80 -0.53 -4.78 11.89
CA HIS A 80 -1.55 -5.10 12.89
C HIS A 80 -1.07 -6.22 13.81
N LYS A 81 -0.50 -5.84 14.95
CA LYS A 81 0.16 -6.78 15.87
C LYS A 81 -0.78 -7.39 16.92
N SER A 82 -2.01 -6.92 17.02
CA SER A 82 -2.92 -7.36 18.10
C SER A 82 -3.30 -8.85 18.02
N GLY A 83 -3.15 -9.47 16.85
CA GLY A 83 -3.56 -10.85 16.62
C GLY A 83 -5.08 -11.06 16.67
N GLN A 84 -5.85 -9.98 16.56
CA GLN A 84 -7.29 -10.01 16.47
C GLN A 84 -7.75 -10.01 15.02
N PRO A 85 -8.90 -10.60 14.73
CA PRO A 85 -9.42 -10.64 13.36
C PRO A 85 -9.73 -9.26 12.83
N GLY A 86 -9.68 -9.13 11.52
CA GLY A 86 -10.02 -7.88 10.86
C GLY A 86 -10.01 -7.99 9.35
N THR A 87 -10.30 -6.88 8.70
CA THR A 87 -10.32 -6.78 7.25
C THR A 87 -9.43 -5.63 6.77
N ILE A 88 -8.74 -5.87 5.66
CA ILE A 88 -8.01 -4.86 4.91
C ILE A 88 -8.54 -4.91 3.48
N THR A 89 -9.08 -3.81 3.00
CA THR A 89 -9.53 -3.66 1.61
C THR A 89 -8.70 -2.59 0.93
N ILE A 90 -8.07 -2.95 -0.18
CA ILE A 90 -7.29 -2.04 -1.03
C ILE A 90 -7.88 -2.12 -2.42
N LYS A 91 -8.38 -1.01 -2.92
CA LYS A 91 -9.12 -0.97 -4.17
C LYS A 91 -8.83 0.30 -4.95
N ASP A 92 -8.64 0.16 -6.26
CA ASP A 92 -8.40 1.28 -7.19
C ASP A 92 -7.24 2.18 -6.69
N CYS A 93 -6.12 1.55 -6.32
CA CYS A 93 -4.96 2.24 -5.74
C CYS A 93 -3.72 2.12 -6.61
N THR A 94 -2.86 3.14 -6.54
CA THR A 94 -1.52 3.10 -7.15
C THR A 94 -0.45 3.31 -6.09
N PHE A 95 0.51 2.36 -6.00
CA PHE A 95 1.69 2.44 -5.15
C PHE A 95 2.91 2.70 -6.03
N TYR A 96 3.63 3.77 -5.76
CA TYR A 96 4.73 4.22 -6.60
C TYR A 96 5.99 4.52 -5.79
N ASP A 97 7.16 4.17 -6.34
CA ASP A 97 8.51 4.43 -5.82
C ASP A 97 8.74 3.83 -4.41
N MET A 98 8.35 2.57 -4.26
CA MET A 98 8.51 1.82 -3.02
C MET A 98 9.92 1.26 -2.86
N SER A 99 10.35 1.02 -1.62
CA SER A 99 11.63 0.40 -1.32
C SER A 99 11.49 -1.11 -1.15
N ALA A 100 12.37 -1.89 -1.80
CA ALA A 100 12.41 -3.35 -1.67
C ALA A 100 12.71 -3.84 -0.22
N SER A 101 13.18 -2.97 0.66
CA SER A 101 13.36 -3.28 2.08
C SER A 101 12.07 -3.19 2.89
N ASP A 102 11.06 -2.49 2.38
CA ASP A 102 9.82 -2.24 3.07
C ASP A 102 8.87 -3.45 2.99
N ALA A 103 8.04 -3.61 4.01
CA ALA A 103 6.97 -4.59 4.02
C ALA A 103 5.62 -3.92 3.69
N PHE A 104 4.84 -4.53 2.80
CA PHE A 104 3.48 -4.06 2.54
C PHE A 104 2.58 -4.35 3.73
N CYS A 105 2.48 -5.62 4.12
CA CYS A 105 1.79 -6.06 5.33
C CYS A 105 2.78 -6.70 6.30
N ARG A 106 2.72 -6.30 7.55
CA ARG A 106 3.54 -6.86 8.62
C ARG A 106 2.69 -7.26 9.82
N ASP A 107 2.97 -8.44 10.36
CA ASP A 107 2.29 -8.98 11.55
C ASP A 107 0.73 -9.00 11.39
N THR A 108 0.21 -9.16 10.16
CA THR A 108 -1.23 -9.15 9.84
C THR A 108 -1.87 -10.53 10.09
N LYS A 109 -1.74 -11.02 11.29
CA LYS A 109 -2.30 -12.30 11.72
C LYS A 109 -3.83 -12.25 11.72
N ASP A 110 -4.49 -13.34 11.34
CA ASP A 110 -5.95 -13.51 11.34
C ASP A 110 -6.74 -12.45 10.54
N MET A 111 -6.10 -11.84 9.56
CA MET A 111 -6.72 -10.82 8.72
C MET A 111 -7.28 -11.40 7.43
N THR A 112 -8.39 -10.85 6.97
CA THR A 112 -8.83 -11.00 5.58
C THR A 112 -8.37 -9.77 4.79
N ILE A 113 -7.51 -10.00 3.80
CA ILE A 113 -6.99 -8.94 2.93
C ILE A 113 -7.61 -9.11 1.55
N THR A 114 -8.25 -8.07 1.07
CA THR A 114 -8.81 -8.01 -0.29
C THR A 114 -8.10 -6.92 -1.08
N ILE A 115 -7.55 -7.28 -2.23
CA ILE A 115 -6.89 -6.35 -3.15
C ILE A 115 -7.59 -6.43 -4.50
N SER A 116 -8.00 -5.29 -5.02
CA SER A 116 -8.63 -5.20 -6.34
C SER A 116 -8.16 -3.98 -7.11
N ASN A 117 -8.01 -4.11 -8.42
CA ASN A 117 -7.60 -3.05 -9.34
C ASN A 117 -6.47 -2.17 -8.77
N THR A 118 -5.39 -2.78 -8.33
CA THR A 118 -4.29 -2.07 -7.65
C THR A 118 -2.99 -2.25 -8.41
N LEU A 119 -2.30 -1.13 -8.69
CA LEU A 119 -1.05 -1.07 -9.44
C LEU A 119 0.13 -0.77 -8.53
N PHE A 120 1.21 -1.53 -8.71
CA PHE A 120 2.51 -1.27 -8.13
C PHE A 120 3.50 -0.89 -9.23
N ALA A 121 4.15 0.26 -9.10
CA ALA A 121 5.12 0.74 -10.06
C ALA A 121 6.34 1.35 -9.36
N LYS A 122 7.50 1.22 -9.97
CA LYS A 122 8.82 1.70 -9.54
C LYS A 122 9.28 1.16 -8.19
N GLY A 123 10.40 0.47 -8.21
CA GLY A 123 11.03 -0.07 -7.00
C GLY A 123 10.61 -1.49 -6.67
N GLY A 124 10.23 -1.73 -5.44
CA GLY A 124 9.83 -3.05 -4.97
C GLY A 124 9.25 -3.04 -3.57
N VAL A 125 8.74 -4.18 -3.13
CA VAL A 125 8.22 -4.36 -1.77
C VAL A 125 8.22 -5.82 -1.37
N LYS A 126 8.40 -6.11 -0.08
CA LYS A 126 8.09 -7.42 0.49
C LYS A 126 6.58 -7.49 0.75
N PRO A 127 5.84 -8.40 0.12
CA PRO A 127 4.40 -8.46 0.30
C PRO A 127 4.00 -8.67 1.76
N PHE A 128 4.61 -9.66 2.40
CA PHE A 128 4.38 -9.99 3.81
C PHE A 128 5.69 -10.14 4.56
N TYR A 129 5.70 -9.74 5.82
CA TYR A 129 6.85 -9.88 6.70
C TYR A 129 6.42 -10.31 8.11
N ASN A 130 7.09 -11.33 8.66
CA ASN A 130 6.80 -11.89 9.98
C ASN A 130 5.34 -12.34 10.20
N THR A 131 4.70 -12.84 9.17
CA THR A 131 3.39 -13.50 9.29
C THR A 131 3.59 -14.91 9.84
N SER A 132 4.07 -15.03 11.05
CA SER A 132 4.24 -16.34 11.65
C SER A 132 2.88 -16.95 12.02
N SER A 133 2.58 -18.06 11.41
CA SER A 133 1.75 -19.18 11.90
C SER A 133 0.23 -19.10 11.88
N VAL A 134 -0.43 -18.06 11.39
CA VAL A 134 -1.89 -18.11 11.21
C VAL A 134 -2.26 -17.57 9.82
N ALA A 135 -3.12 -18.32 9.14
CA ALA A 135 -3.48 -18.03 7.76
C ALA A 135 -4.21 -16.69 7.63
N THR A 136 -3.51 -15.71 7.10
CA THR A 136 -4.16 -14.54 6.53
C THR A 136 -4.90 -14.96 5.27
N THR A 137 -6.19 -14.71 5.19
CA THR A 137 -6.97 -14.94 3.97
C THR A 137 -6.66 -13.81 2.98
N LEU A 138 -6.15 -14.16 1.81
CA LEU A 138 -5.83 -13.20 0.76
C LEU A 138 -6.75 -13.42 -0.45
N ASN A 139 -7.55 -12.42 -0.76
CA ASN A 139 -8.42 -12.36 -1.94
C ASN A 139 -7.85 -11.33 -2.92
N VAL A 140 -7.47 -11.77 -4.11
CA VAL A 140 -6.90 -10.90 -5.14
C VAL A 140 -7.80 -10.92 -6.37
N ASN A 141 -8.21 -9.72 -6.79
CA ASN A 141 -8.99 -9.50 -8.01
C ASN A 141 -8.43 -8.27 -8.74
N GLY A 142 -7.38 -8.46 -9.55
CA GLY A 142 -6.70 -7.37 -10.23
C GLY A 142 -5.58 -6.74 -9.40
N LEU A 143 -4.49 -7.47 -9.23
CA LEU A 143 -3.22 -6.98 -8.73
C LEU A 143 -2.26 -6.86 -9.91
N TYR A 144 -1.75 -5.67 -10.15
CA TYR A 144 -0.90 -5.35 -11.28
C TYR A 144 0.44 -4.81 -10.82
N LYS A 145 1.47 -5.04 -11.63
CA LYS A 145 2.77 -4.41 -11.44
C LYS A 145 3.37 -3.97 -12.77
N ALA A 146 4.12 -2.88 -12.76
CA ALA A 146 5.00 -2.50 -13.87
C ALA A 146 6.09 -3.57 -14.08
N SER A 147 6.61 -3.69 -15.30
CA SER A 147 7.61 -4.72 -15.62
C SER A 147 8.90 -4.61 -14.80
N ASP A 148 9.26 -3.41 -14.40
CA ASP A 148 10.45 -3.08 -13.58
C ASP A 148 10.18 -3.08 -12.06
N PHE A 149 8.95 -3.37 -11.62
CA PHE A 149 8.63 -3.49 -10.20
C PHE A 149 8.88 -4.92 -9.69
N SER A 150 9.40 -5.05 -8.48
CA SER A 150 9.70 -6.35 -7.86
C SER A 150 8.89 -6.61 -6.59
N PHE A 151 8.15 -7.72 -6.57
CA PHE A 151 7.73 -8.32 -5.30
C PHE A 151 8.89 -9.18 -4.77
N VAL A 152 9.45 -8.77 -3.64
CA VAL A 152 10.57 -9.47 -3.00
C VAL A 152 10.03 -10.62 -2.16
N THR A 153 10.68 -11.77 -2.21
CA THR A 153 10.24 -12.97 -1.44
C THR A 153 10.15 -12.71 0.07
N PRO A 154 9.16 -13.32 0.78
CA PRO A 154 8.13 -14.20 0.24
C PRO A 154 7.11 -13.41 -0.60
N ASP A 155 6.77 -14.00 -1.74
CA ASP A 155 5.81 -13.46 -2.69
C ASP A 155 4.39 -13.43 -2.10
N TRP A 156 3.47 -12.73 -2.78
CA TRP A 156 2.04 -12.70 -2.41
C TRP A 156 1.40 -14.07 -2.32
N GLY A 157 1.99 -15.09 -2.95
CA GLY A 157 1.42 -16.43 -3.06
C GLY A 157 0.11 -16.45 -3.87
N LYS A 158 -0.14 -15.40 -4.64
CA LYS A 158 -1.31 -15.22 -5.49
C LYS A 158 -0.90 -14.63 -6.83
N ASP A 159 -1.75 -14.85 -7.81
CA ASP A 159 -1.53 -14.34 -9.15
C ASP A 159 -1.57 -12.81 -9.19
N TYR A 160 -0.62 -12.25 -9.87
CA TYR A 160 -0.59 -10.85 -10.27
C TYR A 160 -0.30 -10.74 -11.77
N THR A 161 -0.75 -9.68 -12.37
CA THR A 161 -0.49 -9.39 -13.79
C THR A 161 0.72 -8.46 -13.90
N SER A 162 1.80 -8.93 -14.53
CA SER A 162 2.91 -8.07 -14.91
C SER A 162 2.55 -7.35 -16.21
N LEU A 163 2.44 -6.02 -16.14
CA LEU A 163 2.24 -5.21 -17.33
C LEU A 163 3.53 -5.23 -18.17
N PRO A 164 3.43 -5.14 -19.51
CA PRO A 164 4.62 -5.15 -20.37
C PRO A 164 5.41 -3.84 -20.33
N LEU A 165 4.86 -2.78 -19.71
CA LEU A 165 5.43 -1.45 -19.63
C LEU A 165 6.21 -1.24 -18.34
N THR A 166 7.30 -0.50 -18.41
CA THR A 166 8.04 -0.03 -17.24
C THR A 166 7.29 1.09 -16.53
N SER A 167 7.70 1.39 -15.31
CA SER A 167 7.12 2.49 -14.52
C SER A 167 7.24 3.85 -15.23
N ASP A 168 8.36 4.11 -15.90
CA ASP A 168 8.58 5.36 -16.62
C ASP A 168 7.78 5.41 -17.95
N GLN A 169 7.47 4.27 -18.55
CA GLN A 169 6.56 4.19 -19.69
C GLN A 169 5.10 4.40 -19.27
N LEU A 170 4.70 3.84 -18.13
CA LEU A 170 3.36 4.08 -17.57
C LEU A 170 3.17 5.54 -17.16
N PHE A 171 4.15 6.09 -16.45
CA PHE A 171 4.11 7.42 -15.83
C PHE A 171 5.34 8.26 -16.21
N PRO A 172 5.35 8.88 -17.40
CA PRO A 172 6.53 9.63 -17.90
C PRO A 172 6.98 10.75 -16.94
N ASN A 173 6.06 11.31 -16.18
CA ASN A 173 6.32 12.38 -15.22
C ASN A 173 6.39 11.87 -13.76
N GLY A 174 6.44 10.56 -13.55
CA GLY A 174 6.42 9.96 -12.21
C GLY A 174 7.55 10.42 -11.29
N SER A 175 8.71 10.78 -11.83
CA SER A 175 9.82 11.37 -11.08
C SER A 175 9.48 12.73 -10.44
N SER A 176 8.51 13.44 -11.00
CA SER A 176 7.92 14.67 -10.47
C SER A 176 6.65 14.44 -9.65
N GLU A 177 6.38 13.18 -9.27
CA GLU A 177 5.21 12.77 -8.51
C GLU A 177 3.87 13.02 -9.24
N ASP A 178 3.90 13.10 -10.56
CA ASP A 178 2.74 13.12 -11.44
C ASP A 178 2.58 11.74 -12.08
N LEU A 179 1.55 11.02 -11.68
CA LEU A 179 1.24 9.67 -12.16
C LEU A 179 0.23 9.67 -13.30
N THR A 180 0.12 10.78 -14.06
CA THR A 180 -0.68 10.80 -15.28
C THR A 180 -0.10 9.77 -16.27
N PHE A 181 -0.94 8.89 -16.77
CA PHE A 181 -0.53 7.89 -17.74
C PHE A 181 -0.01 8.54 -19.02
N GLY A 182 1.04 7.96 -19.59
CA GLY A 182 1.56 8.39 -20.89
C GLY A 182 0.47 8.29 -21.98
N ALA A 183 0.53 9.18 -22.97
CA ALA A 183 -0.45 9.20 -24.05
C ALA A 183 -0.51 7.87 -24.82
N ASP A 184 0.63 7.20 -24.95
CA ASP A 184 0.78 5.94 -25.68
C ASP A 184 0.46 4.69 -24.81
N VAL A 185 0.07 4.86 -23.54
CA VAL A 185 -0.32 3.74 -22.68
C VAL A 185 -1.68 3.23 -23.10
N PRO A 186 -1.81 1.96 -23.54
CA PRO A 186 -3.09 1.36 -23.87
C PRO A 186 -4.09 1.43 -22.70
N GLU A 187 -5.37 1.59 -23.02
CA GLU A 187 -6.42 1.76 -21.99
C GLU A 187 -6.49 0.56 -21.04
N GLU A 188 -6.29 -0.64 -21.53
CA GLU A 188 -6.28 -1.88 -20.73
C GLU A 188 -5.16 -1.95 -19.70
N TYR A 189 -4.13 -1.09 -19.80
CA TYR A 189 -3.04 -1.00 -18.84
C TYR A 189 -3.18 0.19 -17.87
N ARG A 190 -4.20 1.04 -18.07
CA ARG A 190 -4.51 2.16 -17.20
C ARG A 190 -5.31 1.72 -15.99
N VAL A 191 -4.64 0.98 -15.12
CA VAL A 191 -5.21 0.36 -13.91
C VAL A 191 -4.74 1.07 -12.64
N GLY A 192 -5.36 0.79 -11.50
CA GLY A 192 -5.06 1.46 -10.24
C GLY A 192 -5.94 2.68 -10.01
N ASP A 193 -5.36 3.74 -9.50
CA ASP A 193 -6.08 5.00 -9.17
C ASP A 193 -6.51 5.73 -10.45
N GLN A 194 -7.81 5.79 -10.69
CA GLN A 194 -8.38 6.27 -11.93
C GLN A 194 -8.29 7.80 -12.14
N ARG A 195 -7.90 8.55 -11.12
CA ARG A 195 -7.70 10.02 -11.27
C ARG A 195 -6.63 10.39 -12.29
N TRP A 196 -5.73 9.46 -12.61
CA TRP A 196 -4.64 9.67 -13.55
C TRP A 196 -4.97 9.33 -15.00
N ASN A 197 -6.17 8.84 -15.25
CA ASN A 197 -6.74 8.66 -16.59
C ASN A 197 -7.24 10.01 -17.12
N LYS A 198 -6.36 10.77 -17.73
CA LYS A 198 -6.71 12.05 -18.34
C LYS A 198 -6.47 12.01 -19.85
#